data_582825ab3d6a97ce22a26cc0413b7abb
#
_entry.id   582825ab3d6a97ce22a26cc0413b7abb
#
_cell.length_a   1.000
_cell.length_b   1.000
_cell.length_c   1.000
_cell.angle_alpha   90.00
_cell.angle_beta   90.00
_cell.angle_gamma   90.00
#
_symmetry.space_group_name_H-M   'P 1'
#
loop_
_entity.id
_entity.type
_entity.pdbx_description
1 polymer ?
#
loop_
_entity_poly.entity_id
_entity_poly.type
_entity_poly.pdbx_seq_one_letter_code
_entity_poly.pdbx_strand_id
1 'polypeptide(L)'
;EGKGKEYLQWMTGELKPEIDRRYCTRPEGEYTGICGYSTGGLISIYGALTYPEVFSRLLAMSSAVCIWMDCLEKTMDTASYAHLKYIYMDTGTNEYGRMTTKEEFLKGAQELYQNYLKHGVEPERIQYNIYPEAVHSQKEWRVRFPDAVRWIFQDCL
;
A
#
# COMPACT_ATOMS: atom_id res chain seq x y z
N GLU A 1 0.49 -17.27 13.43
CA GLU A 1 0.56 -15.81 13.48
C GLU A 1 1.68 -15.33 12.55
N GLY A 2 1.40 -14.36 11.67
CA GLY A 2 2.39 -13.89 10.71
C GLY A 2 3.42 -12.96 11.37
N LYS A 3 4.63 -12.87 10.80
CA LYS A 3 5.73 -12.02 11.30
C LYS A 3 5.75 -10.60 10.70
N GLY A 4 4.58 -10.08 10.30
CA GLY A 4 4.50 -8.78 9.64
C GLY A 4 4.96 -7.62 10.53
N LYS A 5 4.69 -7.67 11.83
CA LYS A 5 5.13 -6.64 12.78
C LYS A 5 6.65 -6.64 12.93
N GLU A 6 7.26 -7.78 13.14
CA GLU A 6 8.72 -7.92 13.26
C GLU A 6 9.42 -7.50 11.94
N TYR A 7 8.82 -7.84 10.79
CA TYR A 7 9.32 -7.40 9.49
C TYR A 7 9.32 -5.86 9.36
N LEU A 8 8.23 -5.19 9.74
CA LEU A 8 8.16 -3.74 9.71
C LEU A 8 9.09 -3.09 10.74
N GLN A 9 9.22 -3.64 11.94
CA GLN A 9 10.18 -3.18 12.95
C GLN A 9 11.62 -3.24 12.42
N TRP A 10 12.00 -4.35 11.80
CA TRP A 10 13.31 -4.48 11.15
C TRP A 10 13.47 -3.49 10.00
N MET A 11 12.44 -3.34 9.14
CA MET A 11 12.50 -2.43 7.99
C MET A 11 12.71 -0.98 8.41
N THR A 12 11.98 -0.54 9.44
CA THR A 12 12.03 0.85 9.91
C THR A 12 13.17 1.14 10.86
N GLY A 13 13.55 0.18 11.71
CA GLY A 13 14.57 0.34 12.75
C GLY A 13 15.99 -0.02 12.32
N GLU A 14 16.15 -0.88 11.31
CA GLU A 14 17.48 -1.35 10.88
C GLU A 14 17.72 -1.09 9.39
N LEU A 15 16.86 -1.59 8.50
CA LEU A 15 17.10 -1.52 7.06
C LEU A 15 17.10 -0.08 6.54
N LYS A 16 16.04 0.70 6.82
CA LYS A 16 15.96 2.09 6.36
C LYS A 16 17.11 2.95 6.88
N PRO A 17 17.43 2.96 8.18
CA PRO A 17 18.59 3.72 8.69
C PRO A 17 19.91 3.32 8.02
N GLU A 18 20.11 2.04 7.73
CA GLU A 18 21.32 1.56 7.05
C GLU A 18 21.39 2.01 5.58
N ILE A 19 20.24 2.03 4.87
CA ILE A 19 20.16 2.58 3.52
C ILE A 19 20.45 4.08 3.52
N ASP A 20 19.84 4.83 4.43
CA ASP A 20 20.03 6.28 4.54
C ASP A 20 21.49 6.63 4.90
N ARG A 21 22.16 5.79 5.69
CA ARG A 21 23.58 5.97 6.02
C ARG A 21 24.51 5.70 4.83
N ARG A 22 24.15 4.74 3.94
CA ARG A 22 25.01 4.30 2.82
C ARG A 22 24.82 5.10 1.56
N TYR A 23 23.66 5.66 1.34
CA TYR A 23 23.28 6.29 0.08
C TYR A 23 22.83 7.72 0.30
N CYS A 24 22.93 8.53 -0.74
CA CYS A 24 22.39 9.89 -0.73
C CYS A 24 20.87 9.83 -0.89
N THR A 25 20.17 9.67 0.21
CA THR A 25 18.70 9.63 0.28
C THR A 25 18.13 10.93 0.81
N ARG A 26 16.81 11.06 0.74
CA ARG A 26 16.01 12.01 1.52
C ARG A 26 15.33 11.22 2.64
N PRO A 27 15.90 11.17 3.84
CA PRO A 27 15.50 10.23 4.88
C PRO A 27 14.19 10.58 5.58
N GLU A 28 13.69 11.80 5.38
CA GLU A 28 12.47 12.28 6.03
C GLU A 28 11.25 11.47 5.58
N GLY A 29 10.32 11.22 6.50
CA GLY A 29 9.10 10.46 6.25
C GLY A 29 8.27 11.01 5.08
N GLU A 30 8.28 12.33 4.87
CA GLU A 30 7.56 12.96 3.76
C GLU A 30 8.07 12.56 2.36
N TYR A 31 9.30 12.04 2.26
CA TYR A 31 9.91 11.54 1.03
C TYR A 31 10.04 10.02 1.00
N THR A 32 9.52 9.35 2.01
CA THR A 32 9.62 7.90 2.13
C THR A 32 8.29 7.24 1.78
N GLY A 33 8.35 6.33 0.80
CA GLY A 33 7.22 5.50 0.41
C GLY A 33 7.42 4.05 0.78
N ILE A 34 6.32 3.36 1.04
CA ILE A 34 6.28 1.90 1.17
C ILE A 34 5.45 1.32 0.03
N CYS A 35 5.97 0.26 -0.58
CA CYS A 35 5.30 -0.36 -1.72
C CYS A 35 5.27 -1.89 -1.64
N GLY A 36 4.23 -2.46 -2.24
CA GLY A 36 4.11 -3.89 -2.37
C GLY A 36 2.92 -4.31 -3.22
N TYR A 37 2.91 -5.59 -3.57
CA TYR A 37 1.82 -6.23 -4.29
C TYR A 37 1.37 -7.50 -3.56
N SER A 38 0.13 -7.91 -3.78
CA SER A 38 -0.45 -9.07 -3.11
C SER A 38 -0.41 -8.93 -1.58
N THR A 39 0.12 -9.91 -0.86
CA THR A 39 0.38 -9.82 0.58
C THR A 39 1.42 -8.75 0.93
N GLY A 40 2.34 -8.43 0.01
CA GLY A 40 3.25 -7.28 0.14
C GLY A 40 2.50 -5.95 0.11
N GLY A 41 1.42 -5.83 -0.67
CA GLY A 41 0.52 -4.69 -0.63
C GLY A 41 -0.20 -4.55 0.71
N LEU A 42 -0.71 -5.67 1.24
CA LEU A 42 -1.35 -5.70 2.56
C LEU A 42 -0.40 -5.22 3.67
N ILE A 43 0.84 -5.72 3.73
CA ILE A 43 1.80 -5.28 4.75
C ILE A 43 2.24 -3.83 4.54
N SER A 44 2.26 -3.33 3.30
CA SER A 44 2.55 -1.93 2.99
C SER A 44 1.46 -1.00 3.50
N ILE A 45 0.18 -1.38 3.33
CA ILE A 45 -0.96 -0.64 3.90
C ILE A 45 -0.84 -0.59 5.42
N TYR A 46 -0.62 -1.75 6.05
CA TYR A 46 -0.45 -1.84 7.50
C TYR A 46 0.74 -1.00 7.98
N GLY A 47 1.87 -1.02 7.27
CA GLY A 47 3.06 -0.24 7.57
C GLY A 47 2.81 1.27 7.47
N ALA A 48 2.14 1.74 6.41
CA ALA A 48 1.80 3.15 6.24
C ALA A 48 0.87 3.68 7.35
N LEU A 49 -0.02 2.83 7.87
CA LEU A 49 -0.93 3.18 8.97
C LEU A 49 -0.27 3.14 10.35
N THR A 50 0.73 2.28 10.57
CA THR A 50 1.33 2.05 11.89
C THR A 50 2.67 2.73 12.13
N TYR A 51 3.30 3.26 11.06
CA TYR A 51 4.56 4.01 11.12
C TYR A 51 4.42 5.37 10.41
N PRO A 52 3.54 6.26 10.90
CA PRO A 52 3.23 7.54 10.26
C PRO A 52 4.43 8.50 10.21
N GLU A 53 5.40 8.33 11.10
CA GLU A 53 6.64 9.09 11.12
C GLU A 53 7.64 8.64 10.05
N VAL A 54 7.45 7.45 9.47
CA VAL A 54 8.38 6.86 8.48
C VAL A 54 7.82 6.92 7.07
N PHE A 55 6.53 6.59 6.90
CA PHE A 55 5.93 6.44 5.57
C PHE A 55 4.80 7.43 5.34
N SER A 56 4.95 8.31 4.35
CA SER A 56 3.89 9.23 3.92
C SER A 56 3.30 8.89 2.55
N ARG A 57 3.86 7.89 1.86
CA ARG A 57 3.46 7.50 0.51
C ARG A 57 3.23 6.00 0.44
N LEU A 58 2.11 5.61 -0.08
CA LEU A 58 1.70 4.20 -0.18
C LEU A 58 1.47 3.80 -1.62
N LEU A 59 2.08 2.68 -2.02
CA LEU A 59 1.81 2.02 -3.28
C LEU A 59 1.42 0.56 -3.00
N ALA A 60 0.16 0.24 -3.20
CA ALA A 60 -0.44 -1.05 -2.84
C ALA A 60 -1.13 -1.68 -4.07
N MET A 61 -0.39 -2.50 -4.81
CA MET A 61 -0.87 -3.11 -6.06
C MET A 61 -1.50 -4.48 -5.80
N SER A 62 -2.69 -4.69 -6.34
CA SER A 62 -3.37 -6.00 -6.25
C SER A 62 -3.32 -6.58 -4.84
N SER A 63 -3.58 -5.75 -3.84
CA SER A 63 -3.38 -6.09 -2.43
C SER A 63 -4.36 -7.16 -1.98
N ALA A 64 -3.85 -8.19 -1.32
CA ALA A 64 -4.65 -9.30 -0.80
C ALA A 64 -5.39 -8.92 0.51
N VAL A 65 -6.02 -7.75 0.54
CA VAL A 65 -6.70 -7.22 1.74
C VAL A 65 -7.91 -8.05 2.14
N CYS A 66 -8.57 -8.70 1.17
CA CYS A 66 -9.73 -9.55 1.41
C CYS A 66 -9.47 -10.68 2.43
N ILE A 67 -8.22 -11.15 2.58
CA ILE A 67 -7.90 -12.21 3.55
C ILE A 67 -7.71 -11.71 5.00
N TRP A 68 -7.61 -10.39 5.22
CA TRP A 68 -7.33 -9.78 6.52
C TRP A 68 -8.11 -8.50 6.77
N MET A 69 -9.23 -8.29 6.06
CA MET A 69 -9.98 -7.03 6.12
C MET A 69 -10.42 -6.68 7.54
N ASP A 70 -10.97 -7.62 8.31
CA ASP A 70 -11.42 -7.39 9.69
C ASP A 70 -10.29 -6.88 10.62
N CYS A 71 -9.07 -7.36 10.41
CA CYS A 71 -7.91 -6.92 11.20
C CYS A 71 -7.40 -5.56 10.71
N LEU A 72 -7.47 -5.33 9.41
CA LEU A 72 -7.05 -4.07 8.80
C LEU A 72 -7.99 -2.94 9.21
N GLU A 73 -9.30 -3.16 9.19
CA GLU A 73 -10.30 -2.17 9.63
C GLU A 73 -10.06 -1.71 11.07
N LYS A 74 -9.77 -2.60 11.99
CA LYS A 74 -9.43 -2.24 13.37
C LYS A 74 -8.20 -1.33 13.45
N THR A 75 -7.22 -1.54 12.59
CA THR A 75 -6.05 -0.67 12.49
C THR A 75 -6.44 0.67 11.88
N MET A 76 -7.25 0.67 10.82
CA MET A 76 -7.74 1.87 10.15
C MET A 76 -8.57 2.77 11.08
N ASP A 77 -9.41 2.18 11.93
CA ASP A 77 -10.27 2.92 12.89
C ASP A 77 -9.46 3.68 13.96
N THR A 78 -8.20 3.30 14.18
CA THR A 78 -7.34 3.95 15.20
C THR A 78 -6.17 4.73 14.61
N ALA A 79 -5.92 4.61 13.30
CA ALA A 79 -4.80 5.25 12.62
C ALA A 79 -5.02 6.75 12.39
N SER A 80 -3.91 7.49 12.28
CA SER A 80 -3.91 8.85 11.73
C SER A 80 -3.69 8.80 10.22
N TYR A 81 -4.32 9.71 9.48
CA TYR A 81 -4.21 9.81 8.02
C TYR A 81 -3.57 11.10 7.55
N ALA A 82 -3.34 12.06 8.47
CA ALA A 82 -2.83 13.39 8.13
C ALA A 82 -1.43 13.35 7.48
N HIS A 83 -0.62 12.34 7.81
CA HIS A 83 0.72 12.15 7.26
C HIS A 83 0.72 11.59 5.84
N LEU A 84 -0.34 10.89 5.41
CA LEU A 84 -0.41 10.29 4.08
C LEU A 84 -0.59 11.35 3.00
N LYS A 85 0.42 11.50 2.15
CA LYS A 85 0.42 12.45 1.04
C LYS A 85 -0.29 11.88 -0.19
N TYR A 86 0.14 10.70 -0.61
CA TYR A 86 -0.39 10.01 -1.79
C TYR A 86 -0.52 8.52 -1.56
N ILE A 87 -1.63 7.99 -2.03
CA ILE A 87 -1.97 6.57 -2.00
C ILE A 87 -2.24 6.11 -3.42
N TYR A 88 -1.45 5.17 -3.91
CA TYR A 88 -1.78 4.42 -5.11
C TYR A 88 -2.28 3.04 -4.71
N MET A 89 -3.41 2.64 -5.28
CA MET A 89 -3.95 1.30 -5.13
C MET A 89 -4.59 0.83 -6.43
N ASP A 90 -4.48 -0.45 -6.71
CA ASP A 90 -5.09 -1.03 -7.90
C ASP A 90 -5.54 -2.48 -7.68
N THR A 91 -6.34 -2.96 -8.62
CA THR A 91 -6.69 -4.37 -8.77
C THR A 91 -7.04 -4.70 -10.22
N GLY A 92 -6.85 -5.94 -10.61
CA GLY A 92 -7.39 -6.47 -11.86
C GLY A 92 -8.77 -7.09 -11.67
N THR A 93 -9.56 -7.17 -12.74
CA THR A 93 -10.88 -7.83 -12.67
C THR A 93 -10.82 -9.35 -12.79
N ASN A 94 -9.67 -9.91 -13.11
CA ASN A 94 -9.48 -11.36 -13.27
C ASN A 94 -8.37 -11.89 -12.34
N GLU A 95 -8.27 -11.29 -11.15
CA GLU A 95 -7.31 -11.70 -10.11
C GLU A 95 -7.94 -12.74 -9.19
N TYR A 96 -7.19 -13.78 -8.89
CA TYR A 96 -7.55 -14.78 -7.89
C TYR A 96 -6.28 -15.32 -7.24
N GLY A 97 -6.39 -15.67 -5.98
CA GLY A 97 -5.33 -16.30 -5.23
C GLY A 97 -5.59 -17.79 -4.99
N ARG A 98 -4.73 -18.42 -4.21
CA ARG A 98 -4.88 -19.83 -3.85
C ARG A 98 -6.18 -20.13 -3.10
N MET A 99 -6.68 -19.15 -2.32
CA MET A 99 -7.87 -19.30 -1.46
C MET A 99 -8.86 -18.13 -1.64
N THR A 100 -8.72 -17.33 -2.70
CA THR A 100 -9.51 -16.12 -2.93
C THR A 100 -10.02 -16.10 -4.36
N THR A 101 -11.27 -15.69 -4.54
CA THR A 101 -11.89 -15.48 -5.84
C THR A 101 -11.60 -14.07 -6.37
N LYS A 102 -11.86 -13.86 -7.67
CA LYS A 102 -11.73 -12.54 -8.28
C LYS A 102 -12.73 -11.52 -7.71
N GLU A 103 -13.91 -11.99 -7.35
CA GLU A 103 -14.95 -11.18 -6.71
C GLU A 103 -14.47 -10.67 -5.33
N GLU A 104 -13.83 -11.52 -4.54
CA GLU A 104 -13.27 -11.15 -3.24
C GLU A 104 -12.12 -10.16 -3.36
N PHE A 105 -11.23 -10.33 -4.35
CA PHE A 105 -10.16 -9.36 -4.63
C PHE A 105 -10.71 -7.99 -4.99
N LEU A 106 -11.65 -7.95 -5.95
CA LEU A 106 -12.26 -6.71 -6.39
C LEU A 106 -13.03 -6.02 -5.25
N LYS A 107 -13.83 -6.80 -4.52
CA LYS A 107 -14.58 -6.31 -3.36
C LYS A 107 -13.64 -5.76 -2.29
N GLY A 108 -12.57 -6.48 -1.93
CA GLY A 108 -11.61 -6.04 -0.93
C GLY A 108 -10.93 -4.72 -1.32
N ALA A 109 -10.56 -4.54 -2.60
CA ALA A 109 -9.99 -3.29 -3.07
C ALA A 109 -11.00 -2.13 -3.00
N GLN A 110 -12.27 -2.38 -3.34
CA GLN A 110 -13.34 -1.38 -3.23
C GLN A 110 -13.61 -0.99 -1.77
N GLU A 111 -13.68 -1.97 -0.86
CA GLU A 111 -13.86 -1.74 0.57
C GLU A 111 -12.70 -0.94 1.16
N LEU A 112 -11.46 -1.25 0.79
CA LEU A 112 -10.28 -0.49 1.21
C LEU A 112 -10.38 0.98 0.76
N TYR A 113 -10.75 1.24 -0.50
CA TYR A 113 -10.94 2.60 -1.00
C TYR A 113 -12.00 3.35 -0.20
N GLN A 114 -13.16 2.72 0.03
CA GLN A 114 -14.24 3.34 0.82
C GLN A 114 -13.83 3.60 2.28
N ASN A 115 -13.02 2.72 2.87
CA ASN A 115 -12.48 2.91 4.21
C ASN A 115 -11.56 4.14 4.27
N TYR A 116 -10.68 4.38 3.29
CA TYR A 116 -9.87 5.60 3.24
C TYR A 116 -10.74 6.85 3.18
N LEU A 117 -11.77 6.88 2.33
CA LEU A 117 -12.70 8.01 2.23
C LEU A 117 -13.47 8.24 3.55
N LYS A 118 -13.97 7.16 4.17
CA LYS A 118 -14.66 7.19 5.46
C LYS A 118 -13.81 7.83 6.56
N HIS A 119 -12.49 7.61 6.53
CA HIS A 119 -11.54 8.16 7.49
C HIS A 119 -10.97 9.53 7.07
N GLY A 120 -11.57 10.18 6.08
CA GLY A 120 -11.29 11.56 5.71
C GLY A 120 -10.04 11.74 4.81
N VAL A 121 -9.56 10.68 4.17
CA VAL A 121 -8.56 10.84 3.12
C VAL A 121 -9.24 11.44 1.89
N GLU A 122 -8.72 12.56 1.42
CA GLU A 122 -9.25 13.28 0.26
C GLU A 122 -9.10 12.43 -1.02
N PRO A 123 -10.13 12.34 -1.87
CA PRO A 123 -10.07 11.52 -3.11
C PRO A 123 -8.89 11.87 -4.01
N GLU A 124 -8.48 13.15 -4.03
CA GLU A 124 -7.37 13.66 -4.84
C GLU A 124 -6.01 13.11 -4.40
N ARG A 125 -5.93 12.58 -3.19
CA ARG A 125 -4.73 11.89 -2.66
C ARG A 125 -4.71 10.41 -2.98
N ILE A 126 -5.78 9.87 -3.56
CA ILE A 126 -5.91 8.44 -3.84
C ILE A 126 -6.04 8.21 -5.34
N GLN A 127 -5.08 7.53 -5.92
CA GLN A 127 -5.28 6.93 -7.25
C GLN A 127 -5.69 5.48 -7.08
N TYR A 128 -6.97 5.19 -7.38
CA TYR A 128 -7.52 3.85 -7.38
C TYR A 128 -7.86 3.43 -8.81
N ASN A 129 -7.22 2.37 -9.29
CA ASN A 129 -7.39 1.86 -10.65
C ASN A 129 -7.93 0.43 -10.64
N ILE A 130 -8.90 0.17 -11.52
CA ILE A 130 -9.38 -1.19 -11.83
C ILE A 130 -8.97 -1.52 -13.27
N TYR A 131 -8.17 -2.57 -13.44
CA TYR A 131 -7.66 -2.99 -14.75
C TYR A 131 -8.49 -4.15 -15.30
N PRO A 132 -9.26 -3.94 -16.40
CA PRO A 132 -10.04 -5.01 -17.02
C PRO A 132 -9.16 -6.18 -17.45
N GLU A 133 -9.61 -7.40 -17.17
CA GLU A 133 -8.96 -8.67 -17.50
C GLU A 133 -7.55 -8.88 -16.95
N ALA A 134 -6.98 -7.92 -16.22
CA ALA A 134 -5.68 -8.10 -15.60
C ALA A 134 -5.71 -9.20 -14.53
N VAL A 135 -4.67 -10.03 -14.55
CA VAL A 135 -4.51 -11.19 -13.68
C VAL A 135 -3.50 -10.92 -12.56
N HIS A 136 -3.55 -11.73 -11.50
CA HIS A 136 -2.65 -11.63 -10.35
C HIS A 136 -1.24 -12.11 -10.70
N SER A 137 -0.44 -11.26 -11.33
CA SER A 137 0.89 -11.64 -11.80
C SER A 137 1.91 -10.49 -11.78
N GLN A 138 3.19 -10.88 -11.60
CA GLN A 138 4.32 -9.94 -11.67
C GLN A 138 4.43 -9.22 -13.02
N LYS A 139 3.99 -9.87 -14.11
CA LYS A 139 3.98 -9.27 -15.45
C LYS A 139 3.08 -8.04 -15.47
N GLU A 140 1.89 -8.15 -14.91
CA GLU A 140 0.92 -7.05 -14.80
C GLU A 140 1.45 -5.92 -13.92
N TRP A 141 1.97 -6.24 -12.74
CA TRP A 141 2.50 -5.23 -11.81
C TRP A 141 3.70 -4.48 -12.38
N ARG A 142 4.62 -5.18 -13.06
CA ARG A 142 5.79 -4.55 -13.67
C ARG A 142 5.44 -3.47 -14.69
N VAL A 143 4.37 -3.65 -15.45
CA VAL A 143 3.92 -2.66 -16.45
C VAL A 143 3.37 -1.41 -15.76
N ARG A 144 2.63 -1.57 -14.68
CA ARG A 144 1.95 -0.48 -13.96
C ARG A 144 2.84 0.26 -12.96
N PHE A 145 3.87 -0.41 -12.45
CA PHE A 145 4.73 0.09 -11.37
C PHE A 145 5.39 1.46 -11.66
N PRO A 146 5.96 1.74 -12.85
CA PRO A 146 6.59 3.04 -13.11
C PRO A 146 5.63 4.22 -12.97
N ASP A 147 4.41 4.09 -13.45
CA ASP A 147 3.41 5.15 -13.37
C ASP A 147 2.87 5.31 -11.94
N ALA A 148 2.69 4.20 -11.23
CA ALA A 148 2.33 4.20 -9.82
C ALA A 148 3.39 4.91 -8.94
N VAL A 149 4.68 4.68 -9.20
CA VAL A 149 5.78 5.39 -8.51
C VAL A 149 5.75 6.88 -8.83
N ARG A 150 5.59 7.26 -10.12
CA ARG A 150 5.45 8.68 -10.48
C ARG A 150 4.28 9.34 -9.78
N TRP A 151 3.17 8.65 -9.65
CA TRP A 151 2.01 9.18 -8.96
C TRP A 151 2.31 9.47 -7.48
N ILE A 152 2.84 8.52 -6.73
CA ILE A 152 3.07 8.72 -5.30
C ILE A 152 4.19 9.73 -4.99
N PHE A 153 5.02 10.09 -5.98
CA PHE A 153 6.10 11.07 -5.87
C PHE A 153 5.92 12.30 -6.75
N GLN A 154 4.70 12.57 -7.26
CA GLN A 154 4.43 13.63 -8.23
C GLN A 154 4.77 15.04 -7.74
N ASP A 155 4.79 15.28 -6.44
CA ASP A 155 5.19 16.54 -5.80
C ASP A 155 6.71 16.62 -5.55
N CYS A 156 7.48 15.61 -5.94
CA CYS A 156 8.93 15.53 -5.80
C CYS A 156 9.68 15.64 -7.14
N LEU A 157 8.95 15.66 -8.26
CA LEU A 157 9.51 15.63 -9.63
C LEU A 157 9.67 17.04 -10.21
#